data_8784a5f2b563ef43394029d7a415b536
#
_entry.id   8784a5f2b563ef43394029d7a415b536
#
_cell.length_a   1.000
_cell.length_b   1.000
_cell.length_c   1.000
_cell.angle_alpha   90.00
_cell.angle_beta   90.00
_cell.angle_gamma   90.00
#
_symmetry.space_group_name_H-M   'P 1'
#
loop_
_entity.id
_entity.type
_entity.pdbx_description
1 polymer ?
#
loop_
_entity_poly.entity_id
_entity_poly.type
_entity_poly.pdbx_seq_one_letter_code
_entity_poly.pdbx_strand_id
1 'polypeptide(L)'
;IMNKSELIDAIAADAGITKAAAKLALESFLGNVGGTLKKGGRVSLVGFGSWSVSKRAARDGRNPQTGKTIKIAAKNVVKFKAGAELEGSVN
;
A
#
# COMPACT_ATOMS: atom_id res chain seq x y z
N ILE A 1 -11.14 -4.41 -13.67
CA ILE A 1 -9.99 -4.10 -12.80
C ILE A 1 -8.98 -3.26 -13.55
N MET A 2 -8.61 -2.13 -12.97
CA MET A 2 -7.57 -1.29 -13.53
C MET A 2 -6.19 -1.82 -13.10
N ASN A 3 -5.32 -2.11 -14.05
CA ASN A 3 -3.97 -2.54 -13.77
C ASN A 3 -2.99 -1.34 -13.82
N LYS A 4 -1.70 -1.60 -13.56
CA LYS A 4 -0.68 -0.55 -13.55
C LYS A 4 -0.57 0.15 -14.90
N SER A 5 -0.64 -0.59 -16.00
CA SER A 5 -0.55 -0.02 -17.36
C SER A 5 -1.71 0.91 -17.66
N GLU A 6 -2.93 0.51 -17.31
CA GLU A 6 -4.11 1.35 -17.50
C GLU A 6 -4.08 2.58 -16.61
N LEU A 7 -3.56 2.44 -15.39
CA LEU A 7 -3.40 3.58 -14.48
C LEU A 7 -2.40 4.59 -15.03
N ILE A 8 -1.29 4.13 -15.61
CA ILE A 8 -0.31 5.00 -16.27
C ILE A 8 -0.94 5.76 -17.44
N ASP A 9 -1.74 5.09 -18.26
CA ASP A 9 -2.43 5.71 -19.38
C ASP A 9 -3.39 6.80 -18.88
N ALA A 10 -4.15 6.54 -17.84
CA ALA A 10 -5.07 7.50 -17.25
C ALA A 10 -4.33 8.72 -16.66
N ILE A 11 -3.24 8.50 -15.97
CA ILE A 11 -2.42 9.58 -15.39
C ILE A 11 -1.86 10.46 -16.52
N ALA A 12 -1.36 9.83 -17.57
CA ALA A 12 -0.81 10.57 -18.72
C ALA A 12 -1.86 11.48 -19.36
N ALA A 13 -3.07 10.95 -19.56
CA ALA A 13 -4.17 11.70 -20.14
C ALA A 13 -4.62 12.85 -19.22
N ASP A 14 -4.80 12.58 -17.95
CA ASP A 14 -5.30 13.57 -16.98
C ASP A 14 -4.30 14.70 -16.75
N ALA A 15 -3.02 14.36 -16.65
CA ALA A 15 -1.97 15.34 -16.37
C ALA A 15 -1.42 16.02 -17.63
N GLY A 16 -1.80 15.56 -18.82
CA GLY A 16 -1.29 16.11 -20.08
C GLY A 16 0.20 15.83 -20.29
N ILE A 17 0.69 14.68 -19.82
CA ILE A 17 2.08 14.27 -19.94
C ILE A 17 2.20 12.99 -20.77
N THR A 18 3.42 12.64 -21.15
CA THR A 18 3.65 11.39 -21.89
C THR A 18 3.46 10.17 -20.97
N LYS A 19 3.19 9.02 -21.59
CA LYS A 19 3.10 7.76 -20.84
C LYS A 19 4.43 7.42 -20.14
N ALA A 20 5.56 7.73 -20.75
CA ALA A 20 6.87 7.54 -20.14
C ALA A 20 7.03 8.39 -18.87
N ALA A 21 6.63 9.66 -18.93
CA ALA A 21 6.65 10.54 -17.76
C ALA A 21 5.69 10.08 -16.67
N ALA A 22 4.48 9.65 -17.04
CA ALA A 22 3.51 9.11 -16.12
C ALA A 22 4.01 7.85 -15.42
N LYS A 23 4.68 6.97 -16.16
CA LYS A 23 5.28 5.75 -15.59
C LYS A 23 6.35 6.09 -14.55
N LEU A 24 7.26 7.01 -14.86
CA LEU A 24 8.28 7.45 -13.93
C LEU A 24 7.69 8.09 -12.67
N ALA A 25 6.66 8.92 -12.85
CA ALA A 25 5.97 9.57 -11.74
C ALA A 25 5.31 8.54 -10.81
N LEU A 26 4.62 7.56 -11.38
CA LEU A 26 3.98 6.50 -10.60
C LEU A 26 5.01 5.63 -9.89
N GLU A 27 6.08 5.24 -10.57
CA GLU A 27 7.15 4.44 -9.96
C GLU A 27 7.84 5.18 -8.81
N SER A 28 8.06 6.49 -8.98
CA SER A 28 8.60 7.33 -7.91
C SER A 28 7.65 7.39 -6.71
N PHE A 29 6.36 7.55 -6.96
CA PHE A 29 5.34 7.54 -5.91
C PHE A 29 5.37 6.22 -5.12
N LEU A 30 5.33 5.09 -5.83
CA LEU A 30 5.35 3.77 -5.20
C LEU A 30 6.64 3.53 -4.41
N GLY A 31 7.79 3.93 -4.96
CA GLY A 31 9.08 3.80 -4.31
C GLY A 31 9.19 4.66 -3.05
N ASN A 32 8.68 5.88 -3.10
CA ASN A 32 8.70 6.78 -1.94
C ASN A 32 7.78 6.30 -0.83
N VAL A 33 6.60 5.82 -1.17
CA VAL A 33 5.66 5.22 -0.20
C VAL A 33 6.32 4.00 0.45
N GLY A 34 6.82 3.08 -0.36
CA GLY A 34 7.49 1.88 0.15
C GLY A 34 8.72 2.19 1.01
N GLY A 35 9.54 3.14 0.58
CA GLY A 35 10.73 3.55 1.32
C GLY A 35 10.42 4.17 2.68
N THR A 36 9.39 5.01 2.74
CA THR A 36 8.93 5.62 4.00
C THR A 36 8.40 4.56 4.96
N LEU A 37 7.59 3.63 4.46
CA LEU A 37 7.03 2.55 5.28
C LEU A 37 8.12 1.59 5.77
N LYS A 38 9.13 1.33 4.94
CA LYS A 38 10.27 0.49 5.32
C LYS A 38 11.04 1.05 6.51
N LYS A 39 11.09 2.36 6.63
CA LYS A 39 11.72 3.07 7.76
C LYS A 39 10.80 3.17 8.99
N GLY A 40 9.61 2.60 8.92
CA GLY A 40 8.63 2.69 10.00
C GLY A 40 7.82 3.99 9.99
N GLY A 41 7.92 4.78 8.92
CA GLY A 41 7.19 6.02 8.79
C GLY A 41 5.75 5.81 8.32
N ARG A 42 5.03 6.91 8.18
CA ARG A 42 3.65 6.93 7.73
C ARG A 42 3.52 7.87 6.54
N VAL A 43 2.72 7.47 5.56
CA VAL A 43 2.40 8.33 4.42
C VAL A 43 0.94 8.72 4.53
N SER A 44 0.66 10.01 4.53
CA SER A 44 -0.71 10.53 4.61
C SER A 44 -0.98 11.47 3.44
N LEU A 45 -2.06 11.17 2.71
CA LEU A 45 -2.53 12.02 1.61
C LEU A 45 -3.91 12.55 1.99
N VAL A 46 -4.00 13.85 2.19
CA VAL A 46 -5.24 14.52 2.59
C VAL A 46 -6.31 14.25 1.53
N GLY A 47 -7.49 13.81 1.98
CA GLY A 47 -8.62 13.52 1.11
C GLY A 47 -8.57 12.15 0.44
N PHE A 48 -7.46 11.44 0.50
CA PHE A 48 -7.32 10.13 -0.13
C PHE A 48 -7.22 8.99 0.91
N GLY A 49 -6.20 9.03 1.75
CA GLY A 49 -5.98 8.01 2.76
C GLY A 49 -4.58 8.03 3.31
N SER A 50 -4.27 7.06 4.12
CA SER A 50 -2.94 6.95 4.72
C SER A 50 -2.46 5.50 4.75
N TRP A 51 -1.15 5.35 4.57
CA TRP A 51 -0.45 4.08 4.73
C TRP A 51 0.34 4.13 6.02
N SER A 52 0.33 3.04 6.75
CA SER A 52 1.08 2.90 8.00
C SER A 52 1.61 1.49 8.14
N VAL A 53 2.58 1.32 9.03
CA VAL A 53 3.12 0.01 9.33
C VAL A 53 2.65 -0.39 10.72
N SER A 54 2.09 -1.58 10.82
CA SER A 54 1.72 -2.20 12.09
C SER A 54 2.65 -3.39 12.33
N LYS A 55 3.24 -3.43 13.51
CA LYS A 55 4.13 -4.53 13.89
C LYS A 55 3.30 -5.61 14.58
N ARG A 56 3.33 -6.82 14.03
CA ARG A 56 2.75 -7.98 14.69
C ARG A 56 3.83 -8.67 15.51
N ALA A 57 3.57 -8.84 16.79
CA ALA A 57 4.48 -9.55 17.67
C ALA A 57 4.57 -11.03 17.29
N ALA A 58 5.71 -11.66 17.58
CA ALA A 58 5.86 -13.10 17.47
C ALA A 58 4.83 -13.79 18.35
N ARG A 59 4.24 -14.87 17.87
CA ARG A 59 3.25 -15.65 18.62
C ARG A 59 3.38 -17.12 18.29
N ASP A 60 2.82 -17.95 19.15
CA ASP A 60 2.70 -19.38 18.88
C ASP A 60 1.41 -19.65 18.14
N GLY A 61 1.52 -20.39 17.05
CA GLY A 61 0.39 -20.87 16.30
C GLY A 61 0.31 -22.39 16.38
N ARG A 62 -0.79 -22.97 15.89
CA ARG A 62 -0.97 -24.40 15.87
C ARG A 62 -1.16 -24.85 14.41
N ASN A 63 -0.42 -25.88 14.02
CA ASN A 63 -0.62 -26.49 12.70
C ASN A 63 -1.94 -27.28 12.73
N PRO A 64 -2.93 -26.92 11.91
CA PRO A 64 -4.23 -27.58 11.93
C PRO A 64 -4.19 -29.06 11.49
N GLN A 65 -3.15 -29.47 10.75
CA GLN A 65 -3.03 -30.84 10.27
C GLN A 65 -2.35 -31.76 11.29
N THR A 66 -1.34 -31.27 11.97
CA THR A 66 -0.54 -32.07 12.91
C THR A 66 -0.82 -31.74 14.38
N GLY A 67 -1.48 -30.65 14.66
CA GLY A 67 -1.71 -30.17 16.02
C GLY A 67 -0.45 -29.66 16.73
N LYS A 68 0.69 -29.65 16.05
CA LYS A 68 1.95 -29.15 16.64
C LYS A 68 1.94 -27.62 16.73
N THR A 69 2.50 -27.13 17.83
CA THR A 69 2.71 -25.70 18.01
C THR A 69 3.84 -25.23 17.10
N ILE A 70 3.60 -24.17 16.34
CA ILE A 70 4.61 -23.52 15.51
C ILE A 70 4.78 -22.08 15.96
N LYS A 71 6.00 -21.57 15.85
CA LYS A 71 6.28 -20.16 16.14
C LYS A 71 6.04 -19.33 14.90
N ILE A 72 5.19 -18.30 15.04
CA ILE A 72 4.96 -17.31 13.99
C ILE A 72 5.86 -16.11 14.32
N ALA A 73 6.82 -15.83 13.43
CA ALA A 73 7.76 -14.73 13.64
C ALA A 73 7.06 -13.38 13.62
N ALA A 74 7.61 -12.42 14.36
CA ALA A 74 7.17 -11.04 14.29
C ALA A 74 7.37 -10.49 12.87
N LYS A 75 6.42 -9.71 12.37
CA LYS A 75 6.55 -9.07 11.06
C LYS A 75 5.84 -7.73 11.04
N ASN A 76 6.28 -6.88 10.12
CA ASN A 76 5.64 -5.62 9.84
C ASN A 76 4.57 -5.82 8.78
N VAL A 77 3.41 -5.22 8.97
CA VAL A 77 2.29 -5.31 8.05
C VAL A 77 1.92 -3.90 7.60
N VAL A 78 1.80 -3.72 6.30
CA VAL A 78 1.34 -2.45 5.73
C VAL A 78 -0.17 -2.39 5.83
N LYS A 79 -0.68 -1.28 6.35
CA LYS A 79 -2.12 -1.01 6.41
C LYS A 79 -2.45 0.27 5.67
N PHE A 80 -3.53 0.24 4.93
CA PHE A 80 -4.09 1.42 4.28
C PHE A 80 -5.44 1.75 4.89
N LYS A 81 -5.61 3.02 5.28
CA LYS A 81 -6.89 3.53 5.75
C LYS A 81 -7.37 4.59 4.77
N ALA A 82 -8.53 4.36 4.16
CA ALA A 82 -9.13 5.32 3.26
C ALA A 82 -9.54 6.60 4.01
N GLY A 83 -9.33 7.75 3.36
CA GLY A 83 -9.82 9.02 3.87
C GLY A 83 -11.31 9.17 3.66
N ALA A 84 -11.91 10.11 4.40
CA ALA A 84 -13.36 10.35 4.34
C ALA A 84 -13.83 10.72 2.92
N GLU A 85 -13.05 11.52 2.20
CA GLU A 85 -13.39 11.92 0.84
C GLU A 85 -13.37 10.74 -0.14
N LEU A 86 -12.37 9.85 -0.01
CA LEU A 86 -12.31 8.66 -0.87
C LEU A 86 -13.47 7.72 -0.57
N GLU A 87 -13.75 7.44 0.70
CA GLU A 87 -14.88 6.60 1.08
C GLU A 87 -16.21 7.22 0.63
N GLY A 88 -16.36 8.52 0.80
CA GLY A 88 -17.56 9.24 0.37
C GLY A 88 -17.80 9.15 -1.13
N SER A 89 -16.74 9.09 -1.94
CA SER A 89 -16.86 9.03 -3.39
C SER A 89 -17.40 7.69 -3.91
N VAL A 90 -17.32 6.62 -3.11
CA VAL A 90 -17.80 5.28 -3.49
C VAL A 90 -19.10 4.88 -2.80
N ASN A 91 -19.65 5.74 -1.95
CA ASN A 91 -20.91 5.51 -1.23
C ASN A 91 -22.02 6.46 -1.64
#